data_932fa8d8ee7dcb0a6dbe2743630dcac9
#
_entry.id   932fa8d8ee7dcb0a6dbe2743630dcac9
#
_cell.length_a   1.000
_cell.length_b   1.000
_cell.length_c   1.000
_cell.angle_alpha   90.00
_cell.angle_beta   90.00
_cell.angle_gamma   90.00
#
_symmetry.space_group_name_H-M   'P 1'
#
loop_
_entity.id
_entity.type
_entity.pdbx_description
1 polymer ?
#
loop_
_entity_poly.entity_id
_entity_poly.type
_entity_poly.pdbx_seq_one_letter_code
_entity_poly.pdbx_strand_id
1 'polypeptide(L)'
;RIAVSGTVNDLAMMGARPIALSCAMIIEEGFDIKNLEKIVASMDKALGECGAAIVTGDTKVLERGAIDGIAINTAGVGVAEKPVRDCGLVPGDVVIVSGTIGDHGMAIMAYREGFDLGEQILSDVAPLWPLVKSALAAGDIHAMKDPTRGGFSNAINEMADKSGVQGRIREESLPIRRSVRSASDLLGINPLDVANEGKVVMGVAPEDADAILAAIRAHPQGKDAAIIGVVKEGTSVILETSIGGERFIEAPIGDPVPRVC
;
A
#
# COMPACT_ATOMS: atom_id res chain seq x y z
N ARG A 1 -5.93 13.39 -0.60
CA ARG A 1 -5.06 12.59 0.26
C ARG A 1 -4.42 11.42 -0.51
N ILE A 2 -5.20 10.64 -1.25
CA ILE A 2 -4.70 9.46 -1.98
C ILE A 2 -3.65 9.86 -3.03
N ALA A 3 -3.86 10.93 -3.80
CA ALA A 3 -2.91 11.40 -4.80
C ALA A 3 -1.52 11.73 -4.20
N VAL A 4 -1.49 12.36 -3.02
CA VAL A 4 -0.23 12.63 -2.31
C VAL A 4 0.37 11.35 -1.75
N SER A 5 -0.45 10.52 -1.07
CA SER A 5 0.03 9.28 -0.44
C SER A 5 0.64 8.33 -1.46
N GLY A 6 -0.01 8.10 -2.61
CA GLY A 6 0.54 7.23 -3.66
C GLY A 6 1.95 7.66 -4.07
N THR A 7 2.12 8.93 -4.46
CA THR A 7 3.42 9.43 -4.90
C THR A 7 4.51 9.38 -3.81
N VAL A 8 4.18 9.76 -2.56
CA VAL A 8 5.18 9.68 -1.48
C VAL A 8 5.47 8.24 -1.05
N ASN A 9 4.51 7.34 -1.21
CA ASN A 9 4.70 5.92 -0.91
C ASN A 9 5.61 5.26 -1.96
N ASP A 10 5.47 5.58 -3.25
CA ASP A 10 6.39 5.12 -4.29
C ASP A 10 7.84 5.52 -3.97
N LEU A 11 8.06 6.77 -3.53
CA LEU A 11 9.39 7.21 -3.08
C LEU A 11 9.85 6.45 -1.83
N ALA A 12 8.95 6.24 -0.87
CA ALA A 12 9.26 5.50 0.35
C ALA A 12 9.62 4.03 0.07
N MET A 13 8.96 3.37 -0.91
CA MET A 13 9.32 2.01 -1.32
C MET A 13 10.73 1.90 -1.87
N MET A 14 11.27 2.98 -2.43
CA MET A 14 12.67 3.07 -2.84
C MET A 14 13.62 3.41 -1.68
N GLY A 15 13.14 3.50 -0.43
CA GLY A 15 13.94 3.99 0.70
C GLY A 15 14.26 5.48 0.62
N ALA A 16 13.54 6.22 -0.22
CA ALA A 16 13.80 7.62 -0.46
C ALA A 16 12.92 8.52 0.43
N ARG A 17 13.56 9.48 1.12
CA ARG A 17 12.86 10.55 1.82
C ARG A 17 12.20 11.48 0.81
N PRO A 18 10.88 11.62 0.81
CA PRO A 18 10.19 12.59 -0.05
C PRO A 18 10.68 14.02 0.28
N ILE A 19 10.89 14.84 -0.74
CA ILE A 19 11.32 16.24 -0.57
C ILE A 19 10.27 17.17 -1.16
N ALA A 20 9.91 16.96 -2.41
CA ALA A 20 9.07 17.86 -3.17
C ALA A 20 8.18 17.10 -4.16
N LEU A 21 6.98 17.63 -4.36
CA LEU A 21 6.04 17.16 -5.36
C LEU A 21 5.67 18.28 -6.32
N SER A 22 5.35 17.91 -7.55
CA SER A 22 4.52 18.71 -8.45
C SER A 22 3.08 18.23 -8.38
N CYS A 23 2.12 19.12 -8.65
CA CYS A 23 0.71 18.78 -8.67
C CYS A 23 0.02 19.40 -9.89
N ALA A 24 -0.54 18.58 -10.75
CA ALA A 24 -1.45 19.02 -11.81
C ALA A 24 -2.89 18.73 -11.41
N MET A 25 -3.76 19.75 -11.58
CA MET A 25 -5.19 19.63 -11.33
C MET A 25 -5.95 19.93 -12.61
N ILE A 26 -6.85 19.03 -12.99
CA ILE A 26 -7.81 19.24 -14.06
C ILE A 26 -9.19 19.27 -13.42
N ILE A 27 -9.89 20.39 -13.58
CA ILE A 27 -11.12 20.68 -12.84
C ILE A 27 -12.24 20.91 -13.86
N GLU A 28 -13.39 20.32 -13.61
CA GLU A 28 -14.60 20.57 -14.41
C GLU A 28 -15.16 21.95 -14.13
N GLU A 29 -15.65 22.64 -15.16
CA GLU A 29 -16.36 23.91 -15.02
C GLU A 29 -17.58 23.77 -14.09
N GLY A 30 -17.65 24.62 -13.07
CA GLY A 30 -18.70 24.59 -12.07
C GLY A 30 -18.40 23.70 -10.85
N PHE A 31 -17.20 23.16 -10.74
CA PHE A 31 -16.76 22.44 -9.54
C PHE A 31 -16.80 23.38 -8.31
N ASP A 32 -17.35 22.88 -7.19
CA ASP A 32 -17.54 23.70 -5.99
C ASP A 32 -16.18 24.07 -5.35
N ILE A 33 -15.92 25.36 -5.22
CA ILE A 33 -14.72 25.93 -4.58
C ILE A 33 -14.52 25.41 -3.17
N LYS A 34 -15.59 25.24 -2.38
CA LYS A 34 -15.49 24.70 -1.01
C LYS A 34 -14.99 23.26 -0.99
N ASN A 35 -15.33 22.47 -2.01
CA ASN A 35 -14.81 21.12 -2.14
C ASN A 35 -13.35 21.12 -2.59
N LEU A 36 -12.96 22.04 -3.47
CA LEU A 36 -11.56 22.23 -3.85
C LEU A 36 -10.70 22.63 -2.64
N GLU A 37 -11.19 23.57 -1.80
CA GLU A 37 -10.49 23.97 -0.56
C GLU A 37 -10.29 22.77 0.39
N LYS A 38 -11.30 21.90 0.57
CA LYS A 38 -11.18 20.68 1.38
C LYS A 38 -10.14 19.71 0.80
N ILE A 39 -10.11 19.55 -0.54
CA ILE A 39 -9.14 18.70 -1.23
C ILE A 39 -7.73 19.21 -0.98
N VAL A 40 -7.47 20.51 -1.19
CA VAL A 40 -6.17 21.13 -0.99
C VAL A 40 -5.73 21.02 0.48
N ALA A 41 -6.62 21.29 1.44
CA ALA A 41 -6.32 21.10 2.85
C ALA A 41 -5.99 19.65 3.22
N SER A 42 -6.67 18.68 2.58
CA SER A 42 -6.37 17.25 2.75
C SER A 42 -5.01 16.87 2.17
N MET A 43 -4.60 17.49 1.05
CA MET A 43 -3.27 17.30 0.46
C MET A 43 -2.18 17.87 1.36
N ASP A 44 -2.36 19.10 1.85
CA ASP A 44 -1.42 19.77 2.75
C ASP A 44 -1.20 18.96 4.03
N LYS A 45 -2.29 18.43 4.62
CA LYS A 45 -2.20 17.55 5.78
C LYS A 45 -1.36 16.30 5.49
N ALA A 46 -1.57 15.64 4.35
CA ALA A 46 -0.81 14.43 3.97
C ALA A 46 0.68 14.75 3.75
N LEU A 47 0.99 15.90 3.14
CA LEU A 47 2.36 16.38 2.95
C LEU A 47 3.05 16.66 4.28
N GLY A 48 2.35 17.31 5.22
CA GLY A 48 2.86 17.57 6.58
C GLY A 48 3.20 16.28 7.34
N GLU A 49 2.44 15.21 7.15
CA GLU A 49 2.70 13.90 7.77
C GLU A 49 4.01 13.26 7.31
N CYS A 50 4.48 13.54 6.09
CA CYS A 50 5.73 12.98 5.55
C CYS A 50 6.87 14.01 5.41
N GLY A 51 6.64 15.27 5.73
CA GLY A 51 7.63 16.35 5.66
C GLY A 51 8.01 16.76 4.23
N ALA A 52 7.11 16.57 3.26
CA ALA A 52 7.25 17.01 1.88
C ALA A 52 6.39 18.25 1.59
N ALA A 53 6.60 18.89 0.44
CA ALA A 53 5.81 20.03 0.00
C ALA A 53 5.52 19.97 -1.51
N ILE A 54 4.37 20.50 -1.93
CA ILE A 54 4.13 20.81 -3.34
C ILE A 54 4.87 22.12 -3.64
N VAL A 55 5.82 22.07 -4.58
CA VAL A 55 6.68 23.21 -4.95
C VAL A 55 6.34 23.80 -6.31
N THR A 56 5.57 23.09 -7.12
CA THR A 56 5.12 23.53 -8.44
C THR A 56 3.86 22.78 -8.84
N GLY A 57 3.15 23.28 -9.83
CA GLY A 57 1.95 22.63 -10.35
C GLY A 57 1.33 23.45 -11.46
N ASP A 58 0.24 22.92 -12.00
CA ASP A 58 -0.60 23.61 -12.97
C ASP A 58 -2.07 23.28 -12.71
N THR A 59 -2.96 24.20 -13.06
CA THR A 59 -4.40 24.00 -12.93
C THR A 59 -5.08 24.34 -14.25
N LYS A 60 -5.88 23.42 -14.75
CA LYS A 60 -6.72 23.63 -15.93
C LYS A 60 -8.18 23.43 -15.60
N VAL A 61 -9.03 24.30 -16.15
CA VAL A 61 -10.48 24.12 -16.11
C VAL A 61 -10.92 23.65 -17.49
N LEU A 62 -11.67 22.56 -17.54
CA LEU A 62 -12.26 22.01 -18.75
C LEU A 62 -13.77 22.24 -18.76
N GLU A 63 -14.36 22.20 -19.94
CA GLU A 63 -15.80 22.32 -20.13
C GLU A 63 -16.56 21.24 -19.36
N ARG A 64 -17.80 21.56 -18.96
CA ARG A 64 -18.69 20.63 -18.26
C ARG A 64 -18.91 19.34 -19.07
N GLY A 65 -18.75 18.19 -18.41
CA GLY A 65 -18.85 16.86 -19.02
C GLY A 65 -17.58 16.34 -19.70
N ALA A 66 -16.49 17.13 -19.74
CA ALA A 66 -15.20 16.69 -20.27
C ALA A 66 -14.40 15.83 -19.29
N ILE A 67 -14.76 15.92 -18.00
CA ILE A 67 -14.17 15.14 -16.91
C ILE A 67 -15.21 14.99 -15.80
N ASP A 68 -15.10 13.95 -14.98
CA ASP A 68 -15.96 13.77 -13.81
C ASP A 68 -15.39 14.52 -12.60
N GLY A 69 -15.80 15.79 -12.47
CA GLY A 69 -15.46 16.67 -11.38
C GLY A 69 -14.00 17.14 -11.35
N ILE A 70 -13.07 16.31 -10.86
CA ILE A 70 -11.66 16.68 -10.73
C ILE A 70 -10.73 15.48 -10.92
N ALA A 71 -9.64 15.68 -11.66
CA ALA A 71 -8.51 14.77 -11.69
C ALA A 71 -7.26 15.46 -11.10
N ILE A 72 -6.53 14.73 -10.26
CA ILE A 72 -5.31 15.20 -9.62
C ILE A 72 -4.18 14.22 -9.94
N ASN A 73 -3.10 14.75 -10.50
CA ASN A 73 -1.90 13.99 -10.75
C ASN A 73 -0.73 14.63 -10.01
N THR A 74 0.04 13.82 -9.29
CA THR A 74 1.24 14.26 -8.59
C THR A 74 2.46 13.48 -9.09
N ALA A 75 3.61 14.15 -9.12
CA ALA A 75 4.89 13.51 -9.30
C ALA A 75 5.86 14.03 -8.24
N GLY A 76 6.78 13.19 -7.77
CA GLY A 76 7.61 13.51 -6.62
C GLY A 76 9.09 13.25 -6.85
N VAL A 77 9.92 13.91 -6.06
CA VAL A 77 11.34 13.65 -5.94
C VAL A 77 11.70 13.38 -4.48
N GLY A 78 12.65 12.46 -4.29
CA GLY A 78 13.17 12.09 -2.98
C GLY A 78 14.66 11.80 -3.01
N VAL A 79 15.24 11.63 -1.84
CA VAL A 79 16.65 11.25 -1.69
C VAL A 79 16.75 9.97 -0.87
N ALA A 80 17.43 8.97 -1.42
CA ALA A 80 17.81 7.73 -0.74
C ALA A 80 19.33 7.69 -0.55
N GLU A 81 19.78 7.33 0.64
CA GLU A 81 21.20 7.02 0.89
C GLU A 81 21.55 5.64 0.33
N LYS A 82 20.72 4.65 0.62
CA LYS A 82 20.79 3.28 0.09
C LYS A 82 19.43 2.96 -0.55
N PRO A 83 19.31 2.98 -1.89
CA PRO A 83 18.05 2.63 -2.54
C PRO A 83 17.67 1.18 -2.28
N VAL A 84 16.42 0.95 -1.87
CA VAL A 84 15.84 -0.38 -1.76
C VAL A 84 15.06 -0.68 -3.05
N ARG A 85 15.14 -1.91 -3.52
CA ARG A 85 14.45 -2.34 -4.75
C ARG A 85 13.40 -3.40 -4.42
N ASP A 86 12.42 -3.56 -5.28
CA ASP A 86 11.43 -4.61 -5.17
C ASP A 86 11.94 -6.00 -5.62
N CYS A 87 13.16 -6.07 -6.16
CA CYS A 87 13.83 -7.27 -6.66
C CYS A 87 15.04 -7.70 -5.81
N GLY A 88 15.06 -7.36 -4.53
CA GLY A 88 16.20 -7.61 -3.63
C GLY A 88 16.01 -8.80 -2.68
N LEU A 89 14.91 -9.55 -2.76
CA LEU A 89 14.68 -10.71 -1.89
C LEU A 89 15.76 -11.78 -2.07
N VAL A 90 16.21 -12.34 -0.96
CA VAL A 90 17.13 -13.47 -0.95
C VAL A 90 16.58 -14.62 -0.11
N PRO A 91 16.94 -15.89 -0.42
CA PRO A 91 16.56 -17.03 0.42
C PRO A 91 17.02 -16.85 1.87
N GLY A 92 16.10 -17.04 2.81
CA GLY A 92 16.32 -16.79 4.23
C GLY A 92 15.61 -15.54 4.74
N ASP A 93 15.25 -14.59 3.88
CA ASP A 93 14.53 -13.39 4.28
C ASP A 93 13.22 -13.71 4.99
N VAL A 94 12.90 -12.86 5.96
CA VAL A 94 11.61 -12.85 6.65
C VAL A 94 10.68 -11.85 5.95
N VAL A 95 9.45 -12.26 5.67
CA VAL A 95 8.45 -11.39 5.05
C VAL A 95 7.59 -10.73 6.13
N ILE A 96 7.58 -9.40 6.14
CA ILE A 96 6.78 -8.56 7.05
C ILE A 96 5.76 -7.78 6.24
N VAL A 97 4.52 -7.69 6.73
CA VAL A 97 3.53 -6.71 6.28
C VAL A 97 3.30 -5.68 7.39
N SER A 98 3.22 -4.40 7.03
CA SER A 98 3.12 -3.31 8.01
C SER A 98 1.77 -3.15 8.68
N GLY A 99 0.77 -3.95 8.32
CA GLY A 99 -0.57 -3.90 8.94
C GLY A 99 -1.60 -4.72 8.17
N THR A 100 -2.88 -4.44 8.41
CA THR A 100 -4.01 -5.22 7.88
C THR A 100 -4.14 -5.13 6.36
N ILE A 101 -4.55 -6.25 5.74
CA ILE A 101 -4.65 -6.43 4.28
C ILE A 101 -6.10 -6.24 3.81
N GLY A 102 -6.28 -5.58 2.65
CA GLY A 102 -7.55 -5.42 1.95
C GLY A 102 -8.42 -4.26 2.42
N ASP A 103 -7.95 -3.43 3.35
CA ASP A 103 -8.76 -2.37 3.97
C ASP A 103 -9.24 -1.31 2.95
N HIS A 104 -8.35 -0.80 2.08
CA HIS A 104 -8.71 0.28 1.15
C HIS A 104 -9.77 -0.17 0.14
N GLY A 105 -9.50 -1.22 -0.61
CA GLY A 105 -10.41 -1.64 -1.67
C GLY A 105 -11.76 -2.09 -1.11
N MET A 106 -11.79 -2.76 0.05
CA MET A 106 -13.07 -3.11 0.70
C MET A 106 -13.82 -1.88 1.20
N ALA A 107 -13.13 -0.84 1.69
CA ALA A 107 -13.77 0.44 2.06
C ALA A 107 -14.42 1.11 0.84
N ILE A 108 -13.76 1.09 -0.32
CA ILE A 108 -14.29 1.65 -1.57
C ILE A 108 -15.50 0.85 -2.06
N MET A 109 -15.42 -0.48 -2.03
CA MET A 109 -16.53 -1.35 -2.44
C MET A 109 -17.75 -1.15 -1.52
N ALA A 110 -17.55 -1.17 -0.20
CA ALA A 110 -18.63 -0.94 0.77
C ALA A 110 -19.31 0.41 0.54
N TYR A 111 -18.53 1.46 0.26
CA TYR A 111 -19.05 2.80 -0.03
C TYR A 111 -19.85 2.85 -1.33
N ARG A 112 -19.35 2.27 -2.42
CA ARG A 112 -19.98 2.29 -3.75
C ARG A 112 -21.25 1.47 -3.82
N GLU A 113 -21.24 0.28 -3.22
CA GLU A 113 -22.36 -0.64 -3.23
C GLU A 113 -23.39 -0.33 -2.12
N GLY A 114 -23.08 0.61 -1.21
CA GLY A 114 -23.96 0.98 -0.10
C GLY A 114 -24.14 -0.13 0.93
N PHE A 115 -23.17 -1.02 1.09
CA PHE A 115 -23.23 -2.09 2.08
C PHE A 115 -23.08 -1.53 3.51
N ASP A 116 -24.06 -1.84 4.36
CA ASP A 116 -23.91 -1.71 5.80
C ASP A 116 -23.44 -3.05 6.37
N LEU A 117 -22.15 -3.14 6.64
CA LEU A 117 -21.53 -4.35 7.17
C LEU A 117 -21.54 -4.37 8.71
N GLY A 118 -22.30 -3.48 9.34
CA GLY A 118 -22.43 -3.37 10.81
C GLY A 118 -21.16 -2.81 11.51
N GLU A 119 -20.02 -2.88 10.87
CA GLU A 119 -18.75 -2.26 11.28
C GLU A 119 -18.18 -1.47 10.11
N GLN A 120 -17.84 -0.21 10.35
CA GLN A 120 -17.30 0.65 9.29
C GLN A 120 -15.91 0.20 8.86
N ILE A 121 -15.77 -0.23 7.60
CA ILE A 121 -14.48 -0.47 6.98
C ILE A 121 -13.93 0.88 6.52
N LEU A 122 -12.78 1.27 7.05
CA LEU A 122 -12.10 2.52 6.70
C LEU A 122 -10.93 2.24 5.77
N SER A 123 -10.75 3.14 4.79
CA SER A 123 -9.54 3.14 3.96
C SER A 123 -8.29 3.37 4.80
N ASP A 124 -7.25 2.64 4.51
CA ASP A 124 -5.95 2.72 5.16
C ASP A 124 -5.01 3.78 4.54
N VAL A 125 -5.49 4.58 3.58
CA VAL A 125 -4.69 5.57 2.86
C VAL A 125 -3.88 6.48 3.79
N ALA A 126 -2.56 6.41 3.68
CA ALA A 126 -1.64 7.15 4.53
C ALA A 126 -0.24 7.28 3.91
N PRO A 127 0.49 8.40 4.15
CA PRO A 127 1.90 8.49 3.83
C PRO A 127 2.73 7.55 4.70
N LEU A 128 3.55 6.70 4.08
CA LEU A 128 4.32 5.64 4.76
C LEU A 128 5.75 6.04 5.13
N TRP A 129 6.25 7.17 4.62
CA TRP A 129 7.65 7.54 4.86
C TRP A 129 8.08 7.51 6.34
N PRO A 130 7.30 8.04 7.32
CA PRO A 130 7.72 7.99 8.73
C PRO A 130 7.89 6.56 9.26
N LEU A 131 7.00 5.64 8.86
CA LEU A 131 7.06 4.23 9.22
C LEU A 131 8.27 3.55 8.56
N VAL A 132 8.44 3.74 7.24
CA VAL A 132 9.55 3.16 6.47
C VAL A 132 10.89 3.67 6.97
N LYS A 133 11.01 4.96 7.29
CA LYS A 133 12.22 5.55 7.89
C LYS A 133 12.59 4.83 9.21
N SER A 134 11.62 4.53 10.05
CA SER A 134 11.86 3.82 11.32
C SER A 134 12.29 2.37 11.09
N ALA A 135 11.69 1.70 10.10
CA ALA A 135 12.06 0.35 9.73
C ALA A 135 13.51 0.28 9.15
N LEU A 136 13.87 1.19 8.24
CA LEU A 136 15.22 1.31 7.68
C LEU A 136 16.30 1.61 8.72
N ALA A 137 15.94 2.30 9.80
CA ALA A 137 16.86 2.59 10.90
C ALA A 137 17.04 1.41 11.86
N ALA A 138 16.14 0.41 11.82
CA ALA A 138 16.12 -0.73 12.73
C ALA A 138 16.86 -1.97 12.19
N GLY A 139 17.13 -2.05 10.88
CA GLY A 139 17.83 -3.19 10.30
C GLY A 139 17.88 -3.18 8.77
N ASP A 140 18.42 -4.25 8.18
CA ASP A 140 18.61 -4.37 6.74
C ASP A 140 17.31 -4.88 6.06
N ILE A 141 16.83 -4.07 5.14
CA ILE A 141 15.65 -4.35 4.32
C ILE A 141 16.12 -4.59 2.90
N HIS A 142 15.92 -5.80 2.41
CA HIS A 142 16.39 -6.22 1.10
C HIS A 142 15.44 -5.80 -0.03
N ALA A 143 14.13 -5.86 0.23
CA ALA A 143 13.10 -5.47 -0.73
C ALA A 143 11.89 -4.86 -0.05
N MET A 144 11.23 -3.89 -0.73
CA MET A 144 9.96 -3.30 -0.30
C MET A 144 9.04 -3.09 -1.49
N LYS A 145 7.74 -3.23 -1.23
CA LYS A 145 6.69 -2.87 -2.19
C LYS A 145 5.38 -2.57 -1.45
N ASP A 146 4.65 -1.58 -1.93
CA ASP A 146 3.28 -1.30 -1.49
C ASP A 146 2.29 -2.23 -2.21
N PRO A 147 1.34 -2.83 -1.49
CA PRO A 147 0.33 -3.71 -2.06
C PRO A 147 -0.87 -2.92 -2.60
N THR A 148 -0.64 -2.04 -3.57
CA THR A 148 -1.66 -1.23 -4.21
C THR A 148 -2.41 -2.06 -5.26
N ARG A 149 -2.10 -1.92 -6.54
CA ARG A 149 -2.78 -2.63 -7.63
C ARG A 149 -2.63 -4.14 -7.52
N GLY A 150 -3.77 -4.86 -7.50
CA GLY A 150 -3.79 -6.31 -7.32
C GLY A 150 -3.42 -6.79 -5.91
N GLY A 151 -3.36 -5.86 -4.95
CA GLY A 151 -3.20 -6.11 -3.53
C GLY A 151 -1.90 -6.83 -3.15
N PHE A 152 -1.96 -7.52 -2.03
CA PHE A 152 -0.85 -8.31 -1.51
C PHE A 152 -0.42 -9.42 -2.48
N SER A 153 -1.39 -10.09 -3.14
CA SER A 153 -1.09 -11.17 -4.09
C SER A 153 -0.17 -10.69 -5.20
N ASN A 154 -0.48 -9.54 -5.82
CA ASN A 154 0.36 -9.00 -6.88
C ASN A 154 1.73 -8.54 -6.35
N ALA A 155 1.75 -7.80 -5.25
CA ALA A 155 2.99 -7.26 -4.68
C ALA A 155 4.02 -8.36 -4.36
N ILE A 156 3.61 -9.42 -3.66
CA ILE A 156 4.52 -10.50 -3.27
C ILE A 156 4.97 -11.36 -4.47
N ASN A 157 4.10 -11.57 -5.47
CA ASN A 157 4.47 -12.27 -6.70
C ASN A 157 5.50 -11.47 -7.51
N GLU A 158 5.27 -10.17 -7.71
CA GLU A 158 6.25 -9.33 -8.41
C GLU A 158 7.62 -9.30 -7.71
N MET A 159 7.63 -9.19 -6.37
CA MET A 159 8.87 -9.22 -5.59
C MET A 159 9.59 -10.57 -5.75
N ALA A 160 8.87 -11.68 -5.65
CA ALA A 160 9.43 -13.02 -5.76
C ALA A 160 9.95 -13.29 -7.18
N ASP A 161 9.16 -13.01 -8.21
CA ASP A 161 9.53 -13.21 -9.62
C ASP A 161 10.77 -12.39 -10.01
N LYS A 162 10.78 -11.09 -9.69
CA LYS A 162 11.91 -10.20 -9.98
C LYS A 162 13.19 -10.58 -9.25
N SER A 163 13.06 -11.24 -8.09
CA SER A 163 14.19 -11.71 -7.28
C SER A 163 14.60 -13.15 -7.62
N GLY A 164 13.78 -13.90 -8.36
CA GLY A 164 14.04 -15.32 -8.70
C GLY A 164 13.97 -16.24 -7.49
N VAL A 165 13.03 -16.00 -6.57
CA VAL A 165 12.88 -16.74 -5.30
C VAL A 165 11.46 -17.23 -5.09
N GLN A 166 11.26 -18.09 -4.08
CA GLN A 166 9.95 -18.55 -3.62
C GLN A 166 9.53 -17.82 -2.35
N GLY A 167 8.33 -17.22 -2.34
CA GLY A 167 7.67 -16.74 -1.13
C GLY A 167 6.87 -17.88 -0.46
N ARG A 168 7.05 -18.09 0.85
CA ARG A 168 6.21 -19.00 1.65
C ARG A 168 5.50 -18.22 2.72
N ILE A 169 4.19 -18.08 2.56
CA ILE A 169 3.31 -17.24 3.37
C ILE A 169 2.41 -18.13 4.24
N ARG A 170 2.27 -17.83 5.50
CA ARG A 170 1.39 -18.56 6.44
C ARG A 170 0.06 -17.85 6.56
N GLU A 171 -1.02 -18.53 6.19
CA GLU A 171 -2.38 -17.97 6.21
C GLU A 171 -2.79 -17.46 7.59
N GLU A 172 -2.48 -18.19 8.65
CA GLU A 172 -2.81 -17.82 10.04
C GLU A 172 -2.11 -16.54 10.52
N SER A 173 -0.97 -16.18 9.88
CA SER A 173 -0.19 -14.99 10.22
C SER A 173 -0.63 -13.74 9.45
N LEU A 174 -1.52 -13.87 8.47
CA LEU A 174 -2.01 -12.75 7.66
C LEU A 174 -2.97 -11.87 8.47
N PRO A 175 -2.63 -10.59 8.71
CA PRO A 175 -3.48 -9.69 9.49
C PRO A 175 -4.64 -9.17 8.61
N ILE A 176 -5.76 -9.87 8.60
CA ILE A 176 -6.98 -9.48 7.88
C ILE A 176 -8.09 -9.23 8.89
N ARG A 177 -8.68 -8.03 8.88
CA ARG A 177 -9.78 -7.66 9.78
C ARG A 177 -10.99 -8.56 9.55
N ARG A 178 -11.74 -8.83 10.62
CA ARG A 178 -12.97 -9.63 10.53
C ARG A 178 -13.99 -9.01 9.57
N SER A 179 -14.17 -7.69 9.62
CA SER A 179 -15.04 -6.96 8.69
C SER A 179 -14.63 -7.12 7.23
N VAL A 180 -13.33 -7.05 6.94
CA VAL A 180 -12.78 -7.29 5.60
C VAL A 180 -13.04 -8.74 5.16
N ARG A 181 -12.81 -9.75 6.03
CA ARG A 181 -13.13 -11.15 5.71
C ARG A 181 -14.61 -11.33 5.40
N SER A 182 -15.48 -10.81 6.26
CA SER A 182 -16.93 -10.92 6.07
C SER A 182 -17.41 -10.27 4.77
N ALA A 183 -16.85 -9.09 4.42
CA ALA A 183 -17.12 -8.43 3.15
C ALA A 183 -16.62 -9.26 1.95
N SER A 184 -15.41 -9.80 2.06
CA SER A 184 -14.79 -10.64 1.04
C SER A 184 -15.62 -11.90 0.77
N ASP A 185 -16.07 -12.57 1.83
CA ASP A 185 -16.93 -13.78 1.73
C ASP A 185 -18.27 -13.45 1.07
N LEU A 186 -18.88 -12.32 1.43
CA LEU A 186 -20.14 -11.87 0.85
C LEU A 186 -20.03 -11.54 -0.65
N LEU A 187 -18.92 -10.95 -1.05
CA LEU A 187 -18.68 -10.48 -2.42
C LEU A 187 -18.00 -11.55 -3.30
N GLY A 188 -17.50 -12.63 -2.72
CA GLY A 188 -16.72 -13.64 -3.43
C GLY A 188 -15.36 -13.12 -3.92
N ILE A 189 -14.78 -12.14 -3.20
CA ILE A 189 -13.50 -11.51 -3.55
C ILE A 189 -12.44 -11.98 -2.56
N ASN A 190 -11.27 -12.42 -3.06
CA ASN A 190 -10.14 -12.75 -2.19
C ASN A 190 -9.54 -11.47 -1.58
N PRO A 191 -9.46 -11.33 -0.26
CA PRO A 191 -8.93 -10.11 0.38
C PRO A 191 -7.45 -9.85 0.07
N LEU A 192 -6.69 -10.87 -0.34
CA LEU A 192 -5.29 -10.71 -0.73
C LEU A 192 -5.12 -9.99 -2.08
N ASP A 193 -6.14 -10.00 -2.92
CA ASP A 193 -6.15 -9.37 -4.26
C ASP A 193 -6.64 -7.93 -4.21
N VAL A 194 -7.03 -7.47 -3.03
CA VAL A 194 -7.64 -6.16 -2.82
C VAL A 194 -6.60 -5.13 -2.36
N ALA A 195 -6.66 -3.95 -2.96
CA ALA A 195 -5.70 -2.88 -2.75
C ALA A 195 -5.63 -2.36 -1.30
N ASN A 196 -4.42 -1.99 -0.90
CA ASN A 196 -4.09 -1.17 0.25
C ASN A 196 -3.37 0.10 -0.23
N GLU A 197 -3.62 1.24 0.41
CA GLU A 197 -3.01 2.54 0.06
C GLU A 197 -2.16 3.13 1.21
N GLY A 198 -1.93 2.33 2.25
CA GLY A 198 -1.15 2.70 3.43
C GLY A 198 -0.46 1.52 4.08
N LYS A 199 0.00 0.56 3.27
CA LYS A 199 0.75 -0.62 3.74
C LYS A 199 2.00 -0.85 2.90
N VAL A 200 2.96 -1.58 3.48
CA VAL A 200 4.16 -2.05 2.80
C VAL A 200 4.41 -3.51 3.13
N VAL A 201 4.84 -4.26 2.12
CA VAL A 201 5.40 -5.61 2.23
C VAL A 201 6.92 -5.49 2.16
N MET A 202 7.62 -6.09 3.10
CA MET A 202 9.08 -6.03 3.23
C MET A 202 9.67 -7.43 3.27
N GLY A 203 10.79 -7.63 2.57
CA GLY A 203 11.70 -8.75 2.80
C GLY A 203 12.91 -8.23 3.56
N VAL A 204 13.18 -8.80 4.71
CA VAL A 204 14.19 -8.30 5.65
C VAL A 204 15.16 -9.40 6.08
N ALA A 205 16.38 -9.03 6.45
CA ALA A 205 17.35 -9.94 7.02
C ALA A 205 16.78 -10.64 8.28
N PRO A 206 16.91 -11.97 8.41
CA PRO A 206 16.28 -12.71 9.51
C PRO A 206 16.75 -12.26 10.89
N GLU A 207 18.00 -11.84 11.04
CA GLU A 207 18.58 -11.30 12.28
C GLU A 207 17.98 -9.97 12.73
N ASP A 208 17.45 -9.18 11.79
CA ASP A 208 16.89 -7.86 12.03
C ASP A 208 15.35 -7.86 12.09
N ALA A 209 14.71 -8.98 11.78
CA ALA A 209 13.25 -9.07 11.60
C ALA A 209 12.47 -8.61 12.83
N ASP A 210 12.88 -9.03 14.03
CA ASP A 210 12.19 -8.63 15.26
C ASP A 210 12.39 -7.15 15.60
N ALA A 211 13.57 -6.60 15.34
CA ALA A 211 13.86 -5.19 15.56
C ALA A 211 13.07 -4.30 14.61
N ILE A 212 13.02 -4.68 13.33
CA ILE A 212 12.23 -3.99 12.29
C ILE A 212 10.74 -4.07 12.62
N LEU A 213 10.22 -5.26 12.98
CA LEU A 213 8.82 -5.42 13.38
C LEU A 213 8.47 -4.55 14.58
N ALA A 214 9.34 -4.49 15.59
CA ALA A 214 9.14 -3.65 16.78
C ALA A 214 9.11 -2.15 16.39
N ALA A 215 10.02 -1.71 15.52
CA ALA A 215 10.06 -0.33 15.03
C ALA A 215 8.79 0.04 14.25
N ILE A 216 8.31 -0.86 13.39
CA ILE A 216 7.05 -0.67 12.64
C ILE A 216 5.87 -0.57 13.63
N ARG A 217 5.75 -1.48 14.60
CA ARG A 217 4.65 -1.51 15.57
C ARG A 217 4.62 -0.31 16.51
N ALA A 218 5.74 0.34 16.74
CA ALA A 218 5.80 1.60 17.49
C ALA A 218 5.13 2.77 16.75
N HIS A 219 4.96 2.66 15.43
CA HIS A 219 4.27 3.67 14.62
C HIS A 219 2.74 3.43 14.64
N PRO A 220 1.91 4.49 14.73
CA PRO A 220 0.44 4.33 14.76
C PRO A 220 -0.15 3.50 13.61
N GLN A 221 0.44 3.59 12.41
CA GLN A 221 0.01 2.87 11.20
C GLN A 221 0.50 1.41 11.17
N GLY A 222 1.46 1.05 12.02
CA GLY A 222 2.11 -0.25 12.04
C GLY A 222 1.66 -1.18 13.19
N LYS A 223 0.64 -0.81 13.96
CA LYS A 223 0.21 -1.58 15.15
C LYS A 223 -0.11 -3.04 14.86
N ASP A 224 -0.70 -3.30 13.69
CA ASP A 224 -1.11 -4.62 13.24
C ASP A 224 -0.05 -5.28 12.33
N ALA A 225 1.18 -4.77 12.33
CA ALA A 225 2.26 -5.36 11.54
C ALA A 225 2.57 -6.79 12.01
N ALA A 226 2.89 -7.67 11.05
CA ALA A 226 3.13 -9.07 11.34
C ALA A 226 4.24 -9.66 10.45
N ILE A 227 4.98 -10.61 10.99
CA ILE A 227 5.78 -11.55 10.21
C ILE A 227 4.81 -12.57 9.62
N ILE A 228 4.75 -12.63 8.30
CA ILE A 228 3.75 -13.43 7.58
C ILE A 228 4.35 -14.62 6.84
N GLY A 229 5.67 -14.71 6.73
CA GLY A 229 6.31 -15.79 5.98
C GLY A 229 7.81 -15.64 5.89
N VAL A 230 8.40 -16.44 5.01
CA VAL A 230 9.84 -16.50 4.72
C VAL A 230 10.08 -16.68 3.22
N VAL A 231 11.25 -16.29 2.78
CA VAL A 231 11.72 -16.48 1.41
C VAL A 231 12.60 -17.74 1.35
N LYS A 232 12.43 -18.56 0.30
CA LYS A 232 13.20 -19.79 0.05
C LYS A 232 13.72 -19.81 -1.37
N GLU A 233 14.64 -20.74 -1.63
CA GLU A 233 15.01 -21.11 -3.01
C GLU A 233 13.79 -21.69 -3.74
N GLY A 234 13.64 -21.35 -5.00
CA GLY A 234 12.54 -21.81 -5.85
C GLY A 234 11.87 -20.66 -6.59
N THR A 235 10.67 -20.90 -7.05
CA THR A 235 9.84 -19.94 -7.78
C THR A 235 8.42 -19.96 -7.23
N SER A 236 7.62 -18.97 -7.60
CA SER A 236 6.21 -18.85 -7.20
C SER A 236 6.03 -18.45 -5.73
N VAL A 237 4.81 -18.09 -5.37
CA VAL A 237 4.43 -17.79 -3.99
C VAL A 237 3.44 -18.83 -3.50
N ILE A 238 3.73 -19.43 -2.35
CA ILE A 238 2.93 -20.50 -1.75
C ILE A 238 2.29 -19.96 -0.46
N LEU A 239 1.00 -20.20 -0.31
CA LEU A 239 0.26 -20.04 0.93
C LEU A 239 0.18 -21.38 1.66
N GLU A 240 0.73 -21.45 2.83
CA GLU A 240 0.54 -22.53 3.80
C GLU A 240 -0.79 -22.30 4.51
N THR A 241 -1.78 -23.15 4.25
CA THR A 241 -3.13 -22.97 4.80
C THR A 241 -3.22 -23.37 6.25
N SER A 242 -4.13 -22.78 6.98
CA SER A 242 -4.39 -23.06 8.41
C SER A 242 -4.77 -24.51 8.72
N ILE A 243 -5.20 -25.28 7.70
CA ILE A 243 -5.55 -26.71 7.79
C ILE A 243 -4.43 -27.65 7.35
N GLY A 244 -3.19 -27.12 7.10
CA GLY A 244 -2.01 -27.90 6.77
C GLY A 244 -1.85 -28.22 5.28
N GLY A 245 -2.63 -27.60 4.39
CA GLY A 245 -2.45 -27.69 2.94
C GLY A 245 -1.57 -26.57 2.38
N GLU A 246 -1.27 -26.66 1.10
CA GLU A 246 -0.57 -25.59 0.36
C GLU A 246 -1.36 -25.22 -0.88
N ARG A 247 -1.35 -23.92 -1.24
CA ARG A 247 -1.87 -23.42 -2.51
C ARG A 247 -1.00 -22.29 -3.04
N PHE A 248 -1.03 -22.05 -4.32
CA PHE A 248 -0.38 -20.88 -4.91
C PHE A 248 -1.13 -19.60 -4.52
N ILE A 249 -0.37 -18.51 -4.29
CA ILE A 249 -0.88 -17.16 -4.37
C ILE A 249 -0.56 -16.69 -5.79
N GLU A 250 -1.58 -16.52 -6.61
CA GLU A 250 -1.42 -16.05 -7.98
C GLU A 250 -1.68 -14.54 -8.06
N ALA A 251 -0.97 -13.86 -8.95
CA ALA A 251 -1.28 -12.47 -9.24
C ALA A 251 -2.67 -12.39 -9.90
N PRO A 252 -3.58 -11.51 -9.44
CA PRO A 252 -4.93 -11.45 -9.98
C PRO A 252 -4.94 -10.98 -11.44
N ILE A 253 -5.85 -11.54 -12.23
CA ILE A 253 -6.09 -11.10 -13.61
C ILE A 253 -7.05 -9.91 -13.56
N GLY A 254 -6.51 -8.69 -13.60
CA GLY A 254 -7.27 -7.45 -13.47
C GLY A 254 -7.47 -7.01 -12.02
N ASP A 255 -8.16 -5.88 -11.82
CA ASP A 255 -8.51 -5.38 -10.49
C ASP A 255 -9.92 -5.86 -10.11
N PRO A 256 -10.08 -6.61 -9.01
CA PRO A 256 -11.40 -7.04 -8.54
C PRO A 256 -12.24 -5.89 -8.00
N VAL A 257 -11.63 -4.76 -7.72
CA VAL A 257 -12.27 -3.56 -7.13
C VAL A 257 -12.08 -2.37 -8.06
N PRO A 258 -13.13 -1.55 -8.32
CA PRO A 258 -13.01 -0.34 -9.10
C PRO A 258 -11.97 0.62 -8.52
N ARG A 259 -11.12 1.18 -9.37
CA ARG A 259 -10.07 2.12 -8.95
C ARG A 259 -10.64 3.46 -8.50
N VAL A 260 -9.94 4.07 -7.55
CA VAL A 260 -10.13 5.46 -7.13
C VAL A 260 -8.97 6.32 -7.61
N CYS A 261 -7.85 5.67 -7.95
CA CYS A 261 -6.64 6.35 -8.45
C CYS A 261 -6.05 5.60 -9.65
#